data_4fe2c4bc4591b956d48bbb6b1822485a
#
_entry.id   4fe2c4bc4591b956d48bbb6b1822485a
#
_cell.length_a   1.000
_cell.length_b   1.000
_cell.length_c   1.000
_cell.angle_alpha   90.00
_cell.angle_beta   90.00
_cell.angle_gamma   90.00
#
_symmetry.space_group_name_H-M   'P 1'
#
loop_
_entity.id
_entity.type
_entity.pdbx_description
1 polymer ?
#
loop_
_entity_poly.entity_id
_entity_poly.type
_entity_poly.pdbx_seq_one_letter_code
_entity_poly.pdbx_strand_id
1 'polypeptide(L)'
;YSGSDGTVTVSQDTSLQIKLNVTNSGNGVDTLSLSLTNAPSWAALGAETLDIGRGQTVAIVVTLSPDTAALSGRDYTFQVVATSSDGSEWTSPDMTAEIEVKDTEGEEVEEEVVEEEDDSPGFGIVASLLAFTFVVLNRRKD
;
A
#
# COMPACT_ATOMS: atom_id res chain seq x y z
N TYR A 1 -1.37 -6.46 -10.67
CA TYR A 1 -1.14 -7.55 -9.76
C TYR A 1 0.12 -8.24 -10.16
N SER A 2 1.05 -8.33 -9.26
CA SER A 2 2.23 -8.99 -9.62
C SER A 2 2.63 -9.77 -8.42
N GLY A 3 3.10 -10.83 -8.51
CA GLY A 3 3.42 -11.68 -7.41
C GLY A 3 2.92 -13.02 -7.79
N SER A 4 3.69 -14.01 -7.65
CA SER A 4 3.30 -15.31 -8.08
C SER A 4 2.30 -15.93 -7.15
N ASP A 5 2.18 -15.39 -5.98
CA ASP A 5 1.29 -15.98 -5.00
C ASP A 5 0.15 -15.09 -4.60
N GLY A 6 -0.03 -14.01 -5.26
CA GLY A 6 -1.14 -13.14 -4.92
C GLY A 6 -0.85 -12.16 -3.80
N THR A 7 0.38 -12.07 -3.39
CA THR A 7 0.74 -11.17 -2.31
C THR A 7 1.30 -9.88 -2.88
N VAL A 8 0.91 -8.77 -2.33
CA VAL A 8 1.44 -7.46 -2.69
C VAL A 8 1.80 -6.72 -1.42
N THR A 9 2.82 -5.92 -1.48
CA THR A 9 3.26 -5.12 -0.35
C THR A 9 2.86 -3.68 -0.62
N VAL A 10 2.28 -3.04 0.36
CA VAL A 10 1.89 -1.65 0.21
C VAL A 10 2.27 -0.91 1.48
N SER A 11 2.86 0.26 1.33
CA SER A 11 3.29 1.05 2.48
C SER A 11 2.15 1.91 3.00
N GLN A 12 2.15 2.20 4.28
CA GLN A 12 1.18 3.11 4.88
C GLN A 12 1.22 4.46 4.17
N ASP A 13 0.11 5.10 4.06
CA ASP A 13 -0.06 6.42 3.44
C ASP A 13 0.34 6.44 1.95
N THR A 14 0.30 5.33 1.30
CA THR A 14 0.52 5.26 -0.14
C THR A 14 -0.65 4.57 -0.79
N SER A 15 -0.66 4.51 -2.08
CA SER A 15 -1.75 3.89 -2.81
C SER A 15 -1.19 2.95 -3.85
N LEU A 16 -1.74 1.77 -3.92
CA LEU A 16 -1.32 0.76 -4.88
C LEU A 16 -2.54 0.24 -5.61
N GLN A 17 -2.43 0.07 -6.90
CA GLN A 17 -3.53 -0.50 -7.68
C GLN A 17 -3.20 -1.90 -8.14
N ILE A 18 -4.14 -2.80 -7.96
CA ILE A 18 -4.06 -4.16 -8.43
C ILE A 18 -5.04 -4.29 -9.57
N LYS A 19 -4.65 -4.91 -10.66
CA LYS A 19 -5.54 -5.11 -11.79
C LYS A 19 -5.74 -6.58 -12.02
N LEU A 20 -6.99 -6.98 -12.10
CA LEU A 20 -7.35 -8.35 -12.37
C LEU A 20 -8.07 -8.40 -13.70
N ASN A 21 -7.60 -9.18 -14.60
CA ASN A 21 -8.21 -9.27 -15.91
C ASN A 21 -9.29 -10.35 -15.92
N VAL A 22 -10.44 -9.99 -16.42
CA VAL A 22 -11.56 -10.90 -16.53
C VAL A 22 -12.00 -10.94 -17.97
N THR A 23 -12.23 -12.10 -18.50
CA THR A 23 -12.63 -12.29 -19.88
C THR A 23 -14.03 -12.87 -19.93
N ASN A 24 -14.87 -12.28 -20.74
CA ASN A 24 -16.21 -12.81 -20.97
C ASN A 24 -16.14 -13.88 -22.07
N SER A 25 -16.22 -15.15 -21.69
CA SER A 25 -16.24 -16.23 -22.65
C SER A 25 -17.63 -16.62 -23.05
N GLY A 26 -18.62 -15.87 -22.62
CA GLY A 26 -20.02 -16.15 -22.96
C GLY A 26 -20.38 -15.71 -24.37
N ASN A 27 -21.64 -15.86 -24.70
CA ASN A 27 -22.09 -15.57 -26.02
C ASN A 27 -22.59 -14.16 -26.24
N GLY A 28 -22.71 -13.35 -25.25
CA GLY A 28 -23.25 -12.01 -25.34
C GLY A 28 -22.53 -11.03 -24.46
N VAL A 29 -23.06 -9.85 -24.40
CA VAL A 29 -22.56 -8.81 -23.50
C VAL A 29 -23.06 -9.14 -22.12
N ASP A 30 -22.26 -8.90 -21.13
CA ASP A 30 -22.64 -9.15 -19.76
C ASP A 30 -22.33 -7.92 -18.91
N THR A 31 -23.03 -7.78 -17.83
CA THR A 31 -22.76 -6.74 -16.85
C THR A 31 -22.39 -7.43 -15.55
N LEU A 32 -21.21 -7.16 -15.06
CA LEU A 32 -20.73 -7.76 -13.85
C LEU A 32 -20.95 -6.80 -12.69
N SER A 33 -21.46 -7.30 -11.59
CA SER A 33 -21.55 -6.56 -10.34
C SER A 33 -20.35 -6.99 -9.52
N LEU A 34 -19.60 -6.05 -9.02
CA LEU A 34 -18.35 -6.33 -8.35
C LEU A 34 -18.43 -6.04 -6.87
N SER A 35 -17.82 -6.85 -6.07
CA SER A 35 -17.72 -6.62 -4.63
C SER A 35 -16.42 -7.17 -4.08
N LEU A 36 -16.06 -6.74 -2.91
CA LEU A 36 -14.88 -7.24 -2.21
C LEU A 36 -15.34 -8.05 -1.00
N THR A 37 -14.69 -9.16 -0.75
CA THR A 37 -14.99 -9.99 0.42
C THR A 37 -13.82 -9.99 1.35
N ASN A 38 -14.07 -9.80 2.61
CA ASN A 38 -13.07 -9.77 3.67
C ASN A 38 -12.03 -8.67 3.49
N ALA A 39 -12.37 -7.65 2.75
CA ALA A 39 -11.42 -6.59 2.46
C ALA A 39 -11.31 -5.61 3.61
N PRO A 40 -10.14 -5.06 3.84
CA PRO A 40 -10.00 -4.02 4.85
C PRO A 40 -10.66 -2.74 4.34
N SER A 41 -10.97 -1.83 5.24
CA SER A 41 -11.69 -0.62 4.90
C SER A 41 -10.94 0.29 3.93
N TRP A 42 -9.65 0.12 3.82
CA TRP A 42 -8.82 0.92 2.92
C TRP A 42 -8.62 0.25 1.55
N ALA A 43 -9.35 -0.79 1.27
CA ALA A 43 -9.36 -1.41 -0.06
C ALA A 43 -10.66 -1.01 -0.76
N ALA A 44 -10.58 -0.59 -1.99
CA ALA A 44 -11.73 -0.13 -2.73
C ALA A 44 -11.71 -0.59 -4.18
N LEU A 45 -12.87 -0.85 -4.73
CA LEU A 45 -13.00 -1.17 -6.14
C LEU A 45 -13.06 0.12 -6.96
N GLY A 46 -12.49 0.08 -8.14
CA GLY A 46 -12.55 1.22 -9.02
C GLY A 46 -13.94 1.39 -9.65
N ALA A 47 -14.72 0.36 -9.67
CA ALA A 47 -16.09 0.41 -10.21
C ALA A 47 -16.90 -0.68 -9.54
N GLU A 48 -18.19 -0.46 -9.38
CA GLU A 48 -19.06 -1.47 -8.79
C GLU A 48 -19.70 -2.30 -9.87
N THR A 49 -19.73 -1.83 -11.08
CA THR A 49 -20.27 -2.58 -12.19
C THR A 49 -19.37 -2.43 -13.40
N LEU A 50 -19.39 -3.38 -14.28
CA LEU A 50 -18.53 -3.38 -15.41
C LEU A 50 -19.20 -4.13 -16.55
N ASP A 51 -19.31 -3.49 -17.69
CA ASP A 51 -19.89 -4.15 -18.85
C ASP A 51 -18.78 -4.79 -19.65
N ILE A 52 -18.99 -6.00 -20.09
CA ILE A 52 -17.96 -6.72 -20.78
C ILE A 52 -18.57 -7.41 -21.99
N GLY A 53 -18.12 -7.05 -23.15
CA GLY A 53 -18.60 -7.64 -24.38
C GLY A 53 -18.13 -9.07 -24.56
N ARG A 54 -18.77 -9.75 -25.46
CA ARG A 54 -18.41 -11.13 -25.75
C ARG A 54 -16.98 -11.21 -26.19
N GLY A 55 -16.24 -12.10 -25.59
CA GLY A 55 -14.84 -12.31 -25.91
C GLY A 55 -13.92 -11.18 -25.45
N GLN A 56 -14.45 -10.21 -24.74
CA GLN A 56 -13.66 -9.08 -24.33
C GLN A 56 -13.00 -9.34 -22.99
N THR A 57 -11.87 -8.74 -22.77
CA THR A 57 -11.19 -8.79 -21.50
C THR A 57 -11.16 -7.38 -20.92
N VAL A 58 -11.54 -7.23 -19.69
CA VAL A 58 -11.52 -5.96 -19.00
C VAL A 58 -10.75 -6.11 -17.70
N ALA A 59 -10.25 -5.04 -17.19
CA ALA A 59 -9.50 -5.06 -15.94
C ALA A 59 -10.36 -4.56 -14.79
N ILE A 60 -10.43 -5.31 -13.74
CA ILE A 60 -11.05 -4.90 -12.51
C ILE A 60 -9.93 -4.29 -11.71
N VAL A 61 -10.11 -3.08 -11.24
CA VAL A 61 -9.08 -2.37 -10.50
C VAL A 61 -9.45 -2.34 -9.03
N VAL A 62 -8.53 -2.76 -8.18
CA VAL A 62 -8.68 -2.66 -6.74
C VAL A 62 -7.60 -1.70 -6.27
N THR A 63 -7.96 -0.69 -5.54
CA THR A 63 -7.03 0.29 -5.00
C THR A 63 -6.85 0.03 -3.50
N LEU A 64 -5.62 -0.10 -3.08
CA LEU A 64 -5.28 -0.27 -1.68
C LEU A 64 -4.63 1.01 -1.20
N SER A 65 -5.18 1.61 -0.17
CA SER A 65 -4.67 2.88 0.36
C SER A 65 -4.65 2.81 1.89
N PRO A 66 -3.76 2.02 2.46
CA PRO A 66 -3.72 1.88 3.90
C PRO A 66 -3.26 3.17 4.56
N ASP A 67 -3.93 3.54 5.61
CA ASP A 67 -3.54 4.74 6.37
C ASP A 67 -2.63 4.30 7.51
N THR A 68 -2.30 5.22 8.38
CA THR A 68 -1.42 4.92 9.50
C THR A 68 -2.05 3.98 10.51
N ALA A 69 -3.35 3.75 10.43
CA ALA A 69 -4.00 2.83 11.34
C ALA A 69 -3.90 1.40 10.85
N ALA A 70 -3.49 1.18 9.62
CA ALA A 70 -3.30 -0.16 9.10
C ALA A 70 -2.09 -0.76 9.80
N LEU A 71 -2.25 -1.95 10.35
CA LEU A 71 -1.20 -2.53 11.15
C LEU A 71 -0.12 -3.13 10.28
N SER A 72 1.10 -2.72 10.50
CA SER A 72 2.21 -3.28 9.75
C SER A 72 2.51 -4.67 10.27
N GLY A 73 3.02 -5.49 9.43
CA GLY A 73 3.32 -6.85 9.80
C GLY A 73 2.10 -7.73 9.86
N ARG A 74 0.95 -7.21 9.43
CA ARG A 74 -0.26 -7.97 9.41
C ARG A 74 -0.66 -8.17 7.98
N ASP A 75 -1.13 -9.33 7.67
CA ASP A 75 -1.60 -9.65 6.35
C ASP A 75 -3.10 -9.50 6.27
N TYR A 76 -3.54 -8.93 5.19
CA TYR A 76 -4.96 -8.75 4.95
C TYR A 76 -5.31 -9.52 3.68
N THR A 77 -6.07 -10.58 3.83
CA THR A 77 -6.44 -11.42 2.69
C THR A 77 -7.88 -11.14 2.28
N PHE A 78 -8.09 -10.90 1.04
CA PHE A 78 -9.39 -10.55 0.51
C PHE A 78 -9.58 -11.11 -0.90
N GLN A 79 -10.79 -11.08 -1.40
CA GLN A 79 -11.12 -11.56 -2.73
C GLN A 79 -12.03 -10.59 -3.44
N VAL A 80 -12.02 -10.61 -4.76
CA VAL A 80 -12.97 -9.88 -5.58
C VAL A 80 -14.01 -10.89 -6.05
N VAL A 81 -15.26 -10.52 -5.94
CA VAL A 81 -16.35 -11.34 -6.42
C VAL A 81 -17.03 -10.60 -7.55
N ALA A 82 -17.22 -11.22 -8.66
CA ALA A 82 -17.92 -10.66 -9.81
C ALA A 82 -19.14 -11.51 -10.09
N THR A 83 -20.30 -10.91 -10.06
CA THR A 83 -21.57 -11.60 -10.31
C THR A 83 -22.11 -11.14 -11.65
N SER A 84 -22.35 -12.07 -12.53
CA SER A 84 -22.88 -11.82 -13.84
C SER A 84 -24.37 -11.50 -13.76
N SER A 85 -24.88 -10.86 -14.78
CA SER A 85 -26.32 -10.57 -14.89
C SER A 85 -27.17 -11.83 -14.91
N ASP A 86 -26.60 -12.98 -15.27
CA ASP A 86 -27.35 -14.22 -15.27
C ASP A 86 -27.28 -14.92 -13.92
N GLY A 87 -26.62 -14.34 -12.97
CA GLY A 87 -26.53 -14.89 -11.62
C GLY A 87 -25.30 -15.77 -11.40
N SER A 88 -24.48 -15.98 -12.40
CA SER A 88 -23.28 -16.77 -12.19
C SER A 88 -22.24 -15.91 -11.51
N GLU A 89 -21.37 -16.53 -10.73
CA GLU A 89 -20.44 -15.81 -9.93
C GLU A 89 -19.04 -16.29 -10.13
N TRP A 90 -18.10 -15.40 -10.09
CA TRP A 90 -16.69 -15.71 -10.18
C TRP A 90 -16.00 -15.05 -8.98
N THR A 91 -15.14 -15.78 -8.35
CA THR A 91 -14.38 -15.27 -7.22
C THR A 91 -12.91 -15.34 -7.58
N SER A 92 -12.19 -14.29 -7.31
CA SER A 92 -10.75 -14.27 -7.56
C SER A 92 -10.02 -15.20 -6.60
N PRO A 93 -8.81 -15.56 -6.91
CA PRO A 93 -7.97 -16.22 -5.91
C PRO A 93 -7.75 -15.25 -4.75
N ASP A 94 -7.26 -15.75 -3.66
CA ASP A 94 -6.96 -14.89 -2.52
C ASP A 94 -5.88 -13.91 -2.89
N MET A 95 -6.06 -12.69 -2.47
CA MET A 95 -5.06 -11.66 -2.61
C MET A 95 -4.68 -11.22 -1.22
N THR A 96 -3.41 -11.14 -0.95
CA THR A 96 -2.92 -10.76 0.36
C THR A 96 -2.18 -9.43 0.25
N ALA A 97 -2.52 -8.50 1.09
CA ALA A 97 -1.82 -7.24 1.20
C ALA A 97 -1.00 -7.25 2.49
N GLU A 98 0.29 -7.06 2.35
CA GLU A 98 1.18 -6.96 3.49
C GLU A 98 1.46 -5.50 3.68
N ILE A 99 1.36 -5.01 4.90
CA ILE A 99 1.54 -3.60 5.18
C ILE A 99 2.94 -3.33 5.70
N GLU A 100 3.60 -2.38 5.07
CA GLU A 100 4.87 -1.92 5.54
C GLU A 100 4.73 -0.59 6.18
N VAL A 101 5.53 -0.32 7.19
CA VAL A 101 5.53 0.98 7.82
C VAL A 101 6.17 1.94 6.86
N LYS A 102 5.61 3.11 6.75
CA LYS A 102 6.20 4.08 5.90
C LYS A 102 7.50 4.48 6.53
N ASP A 103 8.57 4.40 5.80
CA ASP A 103 9.84 4.76 6.26
C ASP A 103 9.96 6.23 6.24
N THR A 104 10.16 6.86 7.31
CA THR A 104 10.25 8.29 7.24
C THR A 104 11.66 8.59 7.20
N GLU A 105 12.39 8.08 6.41
CA GLU A 105 13.66 8.39 6.34
C GLU A 105 13.94 9.73 6.09
N GLY A 106 14.82 10.21 6.35
CA GLY A 106 15.13 11.52 6.05
C GLY A 106 14.90 12.37 7.18
N GLU A 107 14.42 11.99 8.21
CA GLU A 107 14.11 12.79 9.17
C GLU A 107 15.29 12.96 9.97
N GLU A 108 16.02 13.81 9.93
CA GLU A 108 17.10 14.05 10.58
C GLU A 108 16.86 14.71 11.79
N VAL A 109 17.16 14.36 12.78
CA VAL A 109 16.92 15.02 13.89
C VAL A 109 18.10 15.73 14.23
N GLU A 110 18.24 16.84 14.23
CA GLU A 110 19.29 17.57 14.47
C GLU A 110 19.24 17.97 15.84
N GLU A 111 19.94 17.65 16.65
CA GLU A 111 19.99 18.02 17.86
C GLU A 111 20.69 19.21 18.05
N GLU A 112 20.35 20.15 18.35
CA GLU A 112 20.89 21.34 18.48
C GLU A 112 21.70 21.33 19.65
N VAL A 113 22.76 21.52 19.66
CA VAL A 113 23.58 21.58 20.61
C VAL A 113 23.62 22.79 21.21
N VAL A 114 23.52 22.98 22.26
CA VAL A 114 23.54 24.15 22.84
C VAL A 114 24.83 24.47 23.13
N GLU A 115 25.35 25.19 22.80
CA GLU A 115 26.51 25.61 22.99
C GLU A 115 26.68 26.13 24.31
N GLU A 116 27.14 25.79 25.08
CA GLU A 116 27.39 26.18 26.19
C GLU A 116 28.29 27.19 26.24
N GLU A 117 28.19 28.09 26.26
CA GLU A 117 28.94 29.10 26.24
C GLU A 117 29.74 29.12 27.36
N ASP A 118 30.41 28.68 27.64
CA ASP A 118 31.18 28.64 28.55
C ASP A 118 32.07 29.64 28.51
N ASP A 119 32.37 30.16 29.25
CA ASP A 119 33.23 31.10 29.18
C ASP A 119 34.46 30.74 28.82
N SER A 120 34.80 29.68 28.82
CA SER A 120 36.00 29.38 28.48
C SER A 120 36.11 29.51 27.14
N PRO A 121 36.80 30.15 26.72
CA PRO A 121 36.91 30.44 25.42
C PRO A 121 37.26 29.23 24.83
N GLY A 122 37.34 28.90 24.08
CA GLY A 122 37.78 27.86 23.45
C GLY A 122 37.06 26.68 23.71
N PHE A 123 36.62 26.43 24.74
CA PHE A 123 35.93 25.42 24.96
C PHE A 123 34.70 25.31 24.34
N GLY A 124 34.05 26.21 24.29
CA GLY A 124 32.80 26.10 23.77
C GLY A 124 32.81 25.57 22.51
N ILE A 125 33.56 25.86 21.81
CA ILE A 125 33.59 25.40 20.53
C ILE A 125 33.65 24.02 20.45
N VAL A 126 34.42 23.49 21.08
CA VAL A 126 34.56 22.21 20.94
C VAL A 126 33.37 21.54 21.23
N ALA A 127 32.76 21.82 22.16
CA ALA A 127 31.63 21.25 22.48
C ALA A 127 30.76 21.21 21.40
N SER A 128 30.60 22.17 20.80
CA SER A 128 29.64 22.21 19.81
C SER A 128 29.82 21.18 18.91
N LEU A 129 30.85 20.80 18.66
CA LEU A 129 30.98 19.89 17.71
C LEU A 129 30.44 18.68 18.03
N LEU A 130 30.51 18.24 19.01
CA LEU A 130 30.05 17.09 19.22
C LEU A 130 28.72 16.89 19.09
N ALA A 131 28.10 17.61 19.25
CA ALA A 131 26.84 17.43 19.18
C ALA A 131 26.27 16.85 18.17
N PHE A 132 26.42 16.84 17.30
CA PHE A 132 25.69 16.42 16.29
C PHE A 132 25.65 15.23 15.95
N THR A 133 25.14 14.71 15.95
CA THR A 133 25.12 13.50 15.71
C THR A 133 24.16 13.03 15.01
N PHE A 134 23.52 12.80 14.78
CA PHE A 134 22.52 12.37 14.13
C PHE A 134 22.40 11.28 13.66
N VAL A 135 21.91 10.88 13.25
CA VAL A 135 21.69 9.94 12.95
C VAL A 135 21.18 9.27 12.03
N VAL A 136 20.57 9.19 11.69
CA VAL A 136 20.03 8.61 10.75
C VAL A 136 20.06 7.44 10.45
N LEU A 137 20.27 7.08 10.30
CA LEU A 137 20.37 6.02 9.94
C LEU A 137 19.65 5.25 9.42
N ASN A 138 19.26 4.97 9.30
CA ASN A 138 18.63 4.12 8.91
C ASN A 138 18.43 3.86 7.79
N ARG A 139 18.48 4.06 7.35
CA ARG A 139 18.27 3.92 6.28
C ARG A 139 18.29 2.78 5.74
N ARG A 140 18.12 2.42 5.44
CA ARG A 140 17.96 1.52 4.76
C ARG A 140 18.34 0.50 4.73
N LYS A 141 18.09 -0.03 4.49
CA LYS A 141 18.37 -0.95 4.37
C LYS A 141 18.22 -1.56 3.46
N ASP A 142 18.19 -1.73 3.01
CA ASP A 142 17.98 -2.35 2.13
C ASP A 142 17.80 -3.32 2.15
#